data_87578c2e9e7690d66c9a450f626226f8
#
_entry.id   87578c2e9e7690d66c9a450f626226f8
#
_cell.length_a   1.000
_cell.length_b   1.000
_cell.length_c   1.000
_cell.angle_alpha   90.00
_cell.angle_beta   90.00
_cell.angle_gamma   90.00
#
_symmetry.space_group_name_H-M   'P 1'
#
loop_
_entity.id
_entity.type
_entity.pdbx_description
1 polymer ?
#
loop_
_entity_poly.entity_id
_entity_poly.type
_entity_poly.pdbx_seq_one_letter_code
_entity_poly.pdbx_strand_id
1 'polypeptide(L)'
;MTRISSPLPRCLLVLGTGLLLLASVAWSADDKDQSDIDKRLDASAKVLNEIMATPDKAIPDKVMHDAKCVAVIPSMVKIAVGFGGSHGKGVATCRTESGMWSAPAPITITGGSWGLQLGGQAVDLVMIVTNENGMQHLLSSKFKLGADASAAAGPVGRDAGADTDWKMRAEVLTYSRARGIFAGIDLNGSVVTQDKDETRILYGSLIPFPDILNGKVHPKEASEPFLSAIRRYSGQAREHSELKPAPGTDAASR
;
A
#
# COMPACT_ATOMS: atom_id res chain seq x y z
N MET A 1 -47.24 62.22 46.24
CA MET A 1 -47.38 61.55 44.95
C MET A 1 -46.00 61.39 44.33
N THR A 2 -45.32 60.29 44.62
CA THR A 2 -43.95 60.00 44.14
C THR A 2 -44.01 58.71 43.34
N ARG A 3 -43.73 58.80 42.05
CA ARG A 3 -43.58 57.66 41.13
C ARG A 3 -42.17 57.09 41.27
N ILE A 4 -42.09 55.85 41.65
CA ILE A 4 -40.87 55.09 41.64
C ILE A 4 -40.84 54.29 40.33
N SER A 5 -39.91 54.60 39.44
CA SER A 5 -39.62 53.82 38.25
C SER A 5 -38.42 52.90 38.52
N SER A 6 -38.65 51.61 38.47
CA SER A 6 -37.61 50.59 38.59
C SER A 6 -36.96 50.31 37.24
N PRO A 7 -35.66 50.19 37.11
CA PRO A 7 -34.99 49.75 35.90
C PRO A 7 -34.91 48.22 35.89
N LEU A 8 -35.37 47.61 34.81
CA LEU A 8 -35.16 46.20 34.45
C LEU A 8 -33.69 45.93 34.12
N PRO A 9 -33.08 44.84 34.58
CA PRO A 9 -31.70 44.52 34.23
C PRO A 9 -31.60 43.97 32.80
N ARG A 10 -30.82 44.64 31.99
CA ARG A 10 -30.34 44.16 30.67
C ARG A 10 -29.16 43.18 30.87
N CYS A 11 -29.45 41.93 31.24
CA CYS A 11 -28.40 40.90 31.41
C CYS A 11 -28.82 39.51 30.92
N LEU A 12 -29.47 39.37 29.76
CA LEU A 12 -29.89 38.03 29.26
C LEU A 12 -29.75 37.89 27.76
N LEU A 13 -28.66 38.39 27.16
CA LEU A 13 -28.46 38.30 25.71
C LEU A 13 -27.01 38.03 25.27
N VAL A 14 -26.18 37.39 26.13
CA VAL A 14 -24.78 37.07 25.76
C VAL A 14 -24.46 35.57 25.86
N LEU A 15 -25.39 34.73 26.26
CA LEU A 15 -25.14 33.27 26.42
C LEU A 15 -25.56 32.40 25.24
N GLY A 16 -26.03 32.99 24.13
CA GLY A 16 -26.52 32.24 22.96
C GLY A 16 -25.53 32.06 21.82
N THR A 17 -24.40 32.78 21.79
CA THR A 17 -23.49 32.79 20.63
C THR A 17 -22.23 31.95 20.77
N GLY A 18 -22.01 31.36 21.95
CA GLY A 18 -20.81 30.55 22.24
C GLY A 18 -20.88 29.07 21.80
N LEU A 19 -22.09 28.56 21.51
CA LEU A 19 -22.27 27.11 21.26
C LEU A 19 -22.27 26.73 19.77
N LEU A 20 -22.29 27.69 18.86
CA LEU A 20 -22.31 27.45 17.41
C LEU A 20 -20.93 27.38 16.76
N LEU A 21 -19.85 27.71 17.46
CA LEU A 21 -18.48 27.72 16.92
C LEU A 21 -17.70 26.42 17.14
N LEU A 22 -18.22 25.47 17.92
CA LEU A 22 -17.55 24.18 18.16
C LEU A 22 -17.91 23.07 17.16
N ALA A 23 -18.95 23.26 16.34
CA ALA A 23 -19.38 22.26 15.37
C ALA A 23 -18.59 22.28 14.04
N SER A 24 -17.86 23.36 13.76
CA SER A 24 -17.15 23.53 12.47
C SER A 24 -15.75 22.92 12.44
N VAL A 25 -15.19 22.56 13.59
CA VAL A 25 -13.83 21.99 13.66
C VAL A 25 -13.81 20.49 13.36
N ALA A 26 -14.91 19.78 13.64
CA ALA A 26 -14.99 18.33 13.42
C ALA A 26 -15.07 17.96 11.92
N TRP A 27 -15.75 18.76 11.11
CA TRP A 27 -15.85 18.51 9.65
C TRP A 27 -14.51 18.75 8.92
N SER A 28 -13.73 19.71 9.37
CA SER A 28 -12.45 20.03 8.73
C SER A 28 -11.37 18.97 8.95
N ALA A 29 -11.44 18.19 10.02
CA ALA A 29 -10.51 17.10 10.28
C ALA A 29 -10.84 15.86 9.42
N ASP A 30 -12.11 15.52 9.30
CA ASP A 30 -12.58 14.36 8.54
C ASP A 30 -12.30 14.52 7.02
N ASP A 31 -12.56 15.70 6.46
CA ASP A 31 -12.23 16.03 5.06
C ASP A 31 -10.73 15.94 4.77
N LYS A 32 -9.89 16.34 5.71
CA LYS A 32 -8.44 16.27 5.54
C LYS A 32 -7.93 14.83 5.55
N ASP A 33 -8.42 14.03 6.48
CA ASP A 33 -8.03 12.62 6.62
C ASP A 33 -8.49 11.80 5.39
N GLN A 34 -9.71 12.05 4.89
CA GLN A 34 -10.18 11.45 3.64
C GLN A 34 -9.31 11.86 2.45
N SER A 35 -8.97 13.15 2.34
CA SER A 35 -8.06 13.65 1.29
C SER A 35 -6.67 13.02 1.37
N ASP A 36 -6.18 12.63 2.53
CA ASP A 36 -4.86 12.05 2.68
C ASP A 36 -4.82 10.57 2.25
N ILE A 37 -5.87 9.78 2.50
CA ILE A 37 -5.95 8.41 1.96
C ILE A 37 -6.17 8.41 0.45
N ASP A 38 -6.96 9.33 -0.10
CA ASP A 38 -7.16 9.46 -1.54
C ASP A 38 -5.84 9.81 -2.25
N LYS A 39 -5.07 10.77 -1.72
CA LYS A 39 -3.72 11.09 -2.22
C LYS A 39 -2.77 9.90 -2.15
N ARG A 40 -2.90 9.05 -1.13
CA ARG A 40 -2.07 7.84 -1.00
C ARG A 40 -2.43 6.80 -2.05
N LEU A 41 -3.70 6.63 -2.38
CA LEU A 41 -4.15 5.77 -3.48
C LEU A 41 -3.59 6.26 -4.82
N ASP A 42 -3.66 7.56 -5.08
CA ASP A 42 -3.09 8.19 -6.27
C ASP A 42 -1.56 8.05 -6.31
N ALA A 43 -0.88 8.31 -5.18
CA ALA A 43 0.56 8.15 -5.07
C ALA A 43 0.98 6.69 -5.28
N SER A 44 0.21 5.73 -4.81
CA SER A 44 0.46 4.30 -5.02
C SER A 44 0.32 3.91 -6.49
N ALA A 45 -0.69 4.43 -7.19
CA ALA A 45 -0.84 4.27 -8.63
C ALA A 45 0.35 4.87 -9.39
N LYS A 46 0.76 6.06 -9.01
CA LYS A 46 1.91 6.76 -9.61
C LYS A 46 3.20 5.98 -9.42
N VAL A 47 3.49 5.51 -8.20
CA VAL A 47 4.68 4.70 -7.90
C VAL A 47 4.72 3.45 -8.77
N LEU A 48 3.60 2.72 -8.88
CA LEU A 48 3.53 1.52 -9.72
C LEU A 48 3.75 1.85 -11.20
N ASN A 49 3.10 2.90 -11.72
CA ASN A 49 3.29 3.34 -13.10
C ASN A 49 4.75 3.72 -13.39
N GLU A 50 5.40 4.45 -12.49
CA GLU A 50 6.78 4.89 -12.66
C GLU A 50 7.79 3.73 -12.58
N ILE A 51 7.54 2.74 -11.70
CA ILE A 51 8.35 1.52 -11.62
C ILE A 51 8.22 0.74 -12.93
N MET A 52 7.00 0.52 -13.40
CA MET A 52 6.74 -0.27 -14.58
C MET A 52 7.13 0.43 -15.91
N ALA A 53 7.20 1.75 -15.92
CA ALA A 53 7.64 2.52 -17.09
C ALA A 53 9.16 2.51 -17.30
N THR A 54 9.95 2.05 -16.33
CA THR A 54 11.41 2.08 -16.40
C THR A 54 11.92 0.87 -17.21
N PRO A 55 12.54 1.07 -18.37
CA PRO A 55 13.13 -0.03 -19.14
C PRO A 55 14.20 -0.76 -18.32
N ASP A 56 14.29 -2.07 -18.46
CA ASP A 56 15.32 -2.96 -17.88
C ASP A 56 15.42 -2.97 -16.33
N LYS A 57 14.57 -2.21 -15.63
CA LYS A 57 14.53 -2.16 -14.16
C LYS A 57 13.12 -2.35 -13.59
N ALA A 58 12.15 -2.63 -14.45
CA ALA A 58 10.78 -2.89 -14.04
C ALA A 58 10.65 -4.23 -13.30
N ILE A 59 9.56 -4.37 -12.59
CA ILE A 59 9.12 -5.67 -12.05
C ILE A 59 8.87 -6.60 -13.25
N PRO A 60 9.44 -7.82 -13.27
CA PRO A 60 9.23 -8.75 -14.39
C PRO A 60 7.75 -9.05 -14.61
N ASP A 61 7.33 -9.12 -15.86
CA ASP A 61 5.94 -9.39 -16.24
C ASP A 61 5.41 -10.68 -15.59
N LYS A 62 6.24 -11.73 -15.54
CA LYS A 62 5.90 -12.99 -14.88
C LYS A 62 5.59 -12.80 -13.39
N VAL A 63 6.34 -11.96 -12.69
CA VAL A 63 6.11 -11.70 -11.26
C VAL A 63 4.78 -10.97 -11.05
N MET A 64 4.47 -9.99 -11.90
CA MET A 64 3.17 -9.29 -11.84
C MET A 64 2.00 -10.19 -12.24
N HIS A 65 2.20 -11.06 -13.22
CA HIS A 65 1.20 -12.05 -13.63
C HIS A 65 0.87 -13.03 -12.52
N ASP A 66 1.88 -13.59 -11.87
CA ASP A 66 1.73 -14.63 -10.85
C ASP A 66 1.40 -14.04 -9.47
N ALA A 67 1.38 -12.70 -9.33
CA ALA A 67 1.12 -12.01 -8.07
C ALA A 67 -0.23 -12.39 -7.47
N LYS A 68 -0.22 -12.83 -6.22
CA LYS A 68 -1.42 -13.06 -5.39
C LYS A 68 -1.90 -11.77 -4.76
N CYS A 69 -0.97 -10.97 -4.22
CA CYS A 69 -1.26 -9.64 -3.72
C CYS A 69 -0.16 -8.67 -4.15
N VAL A 70 -0.53 -7.40 -4.25
CA VAL A 70 0.40 -6.29 -4.48
C VAL A 70 0.15 -5.24 -3.40
N ALA A 71 1.21 -4.82 -2.75
CA ALA A 71 1.18 -3.72 -1.79
C ALA A 71 2.14 -2.62 -2.24
N VAL A 72 1.69 -1.37 -2.17
CA VAL A 72 2.49 -0.19 -2.55
C VAL A 72 2.54 0.77 -1.38
N ILE A 73 3.74 1.15 -0.98
CA ILE A 73 4.00 2.09 0.10
C ILE A 73 4.79 3.28 -0.48
N PRO A 74 4.10 4.38 -0.82
CA PRO A 74 4.77 5.58 -1.30
C PRO A 74 5.57 6.25 -0.19
N SER A 75 6.76 6.73 -0.53
CA SER A 75 7.59 7.57 0.35
C SER A 75 7.82 7.01 1.75
N MET A 76 8.09 5.69 1.86
CA MET A 76 8.51 5.09 3.12
C MET A 76 9.77 5.78 3.64
N VAL A 77 9.71 6.30 4.86
CA VAL A 77 10.84 7.01 5.49
C VAL A 77 11.74 6.02 6.19
N LYS A 78 13.03 6.12 5.92
CA LYS A 78 14.09 5.41 6.66
C LYS A 78 15.00 6.44 7.33
N ILE A 79 15.18 6.31 8.62
CA ILE A 79 16.06 7.16 9.42
C ILE A 79 17.03 6.28 10.17
N ALA A 80 18.33 6.59 10.09
CA ALA A 80 19.36 5.88 10.82
C ALA A 80 20.37 6.87 11.42
N VAL A 81 20.59 6.77 12.72
CA VAL A 81 21.64 7.47 13.49
C VAL A 81 22.18 6.48 14.53
N GLY A 82 23.02 5.54 14.09
CA GLY A 82 23.51 4.42 14.92
C GLY A 82 22.46 3.29 15.06
N PHE A 83 21.25 3.60 15.41
CA PHE A 83 20.06 2.74 15.31
C PHE A 83 19.15 3.34 14.25
N GLY A 84 18.51 2.52 13.44
CA GLY A 84 17.63 2.99 12.38
C GLY A 84 16.20 2.48 12.54
N GLY A 85 15.27 3.25 12.00
CA GLY A 85 13.87 2.86 11.87
C GLY A 85 13.35 3.14 10.47
N SER A 86 12.39 2.37 10.04
CA SER A 86 11.61 2.63 8.84
C SER A 86 10.13 2.67 9.17
N HIS A 87 9.42 3.60 8.54
CA HIS A 87 7.98 3.73 8.67
C HIS A 87 7.38 4.18 7.35
N GLY A 88 6.28 3.54 6.96
CA GLY A 88 5.55 3.92 5.76
C GLY A 88 4.11 3.47 5.84
N LYS A 89 3.24 4.23 5.18
CA LYS A 89 1.84 3.91 4.98
C LYS A 89 1.59 3.63 3.51
N GLY A 90 0.76 2.65 3.23
CA GLY A 90 0.45 2.25 1.86
C GLY A 90 -0.88 1.54 1.74
N VAL A 91 -1.08 0.89 0.62
CA VAL A 91 -2.29 0.12 0.33
C VAL A 91 -1.92 -1.23 -0.27
N ALA A 92 -2.71 -2.26 0.04
CA ALA A 92 -2.56 -3.60 -0.49
C ALA A 92 -3.86 -4.04 -1.17
N THR A 93 -3.76 -4.83 -2.23
CA THR A 93 -4.87 -5.52 -2.88
C THR A 93 -4.47 -6.95 -3.21
N CYS A 94 -5.42 -7.88 -3.18
CA CYS A 94 -5.18 -9.28 -3.49
C CYS A 94 -6.09 -9.77 -4.62
N ARG A 95 -5.66 -10.83 -5.31
CA ARG A 95 -6.54 -11.55 -6.23
C ARG A 95 -7.57 -12.35 -5.43
N THR A 96 -8.81 -12.14 -5.76
CA THR A 96 -9.93 -12.90 -5.22
C THR A 96 -10.05 -14.25 -5.94
N GLU A 97 -10.86 -15.14 -5.42
CA GLU A 97 -11.17 -16.43 -6.06
C GLU A 97 -11.73 -16.28 -7.50
N SER A 98 -12.42 -15.18 -7.77
CA SER A 98 -12.91 -14.85 -9.12
C SER A 98 -11.81 -14.35 -10.07
N GLY A 99 -10.57 -14.20 -9.61
CA GLY A 99 -9.44 -13.66 -10.38
C GLY A 99 -9.40 -12.13 -10.48
N MET A 100 -10.41 -11.45 -9.93
CA MET A 100 -10.41 -9.97 -9.86
C MET A 100 -9.52 -9.47 -8.71
N TRP A 101 -9.17 -8.20 -8.75
CA TRP A 101 -8.49 -7.55 -7.64
C TRP A 101 -9.48 -7.04 -6.60
N SER A 102 -9.21 -7.29 -5.33
CA SER A 102 -10.01 -6.84 -4.21
C SER A 102 -10.01 -5.32 -4.07
N ALA A 103 -10.90 -4.80 -3.26
CA ALA A 103 -10.78 -3.43 -2.76
C ALA A 103 -9.43 -3.23 -2.03
N PRO A 104 -8.79 -2.05 -2.11
CA PRO A 104 -7.51 -1.82 -1.46
C PRO A 104 -7.66 -1.70 0.05
N ALA A 105 -6.80 -2.38 0.78
CA ALA A 105 -6.73 -2.33 2.22
C ALA A 105 -5.55 -1.45 2.67
N PRO A 106 -5.78 -0.41 3.48
CA PRO A 106 -4.71 0.41 4.04
C PRO A 106 -3.79 -0.40 4.95
N ILE A 107 -2.48 -0.20 4.78
CA ILE A 107 -1.43 -0.87 5.55
C ILE A 107 -0.39 0.11 6.08
N THR A 108 0.26 -0.30 7.15
CA THR A 108 1.44 0.36 7.69
C THR A 108 2.59 -0.64 7.75
N ILE A 109 3.78 -0.23 7.32
CA ILE A 109 5.03 -0.98 7.51
C ILE A 109 5.91 -0.24 8.51
N THR A 110 6.46 -0.98 9.46
CA THR A 110 7.44 -0.47 10.43
C THR A 110 8.59 -1.46 10.55
N GLY A 111 9.82 -0.96 10.58
CA GLY A 111 11.00 -1.80 10.72
C GLY A 111 12.08 -1.13 11.54
N GLY A 112 12.88 -1.96 12.23
CA GLY A 112 14.14 -1.53 12.83
C GLY A 112 15.30 -1.91 11.92
N SER A 113 16.30 -1.06 11.80
CA SER A 113 17.56 -1.38 11.13
C SER A 113 18.72 -1.04 12.04
N TRP A 114 19.75 -1.90 11.99
CA TRP A 114 21.03 -1.67 12.68
C TRP A 114 22.05 -1.30 11.60
N GLY A 115 22.77 -0.22 11.77
CA GLY A 115 23.83 0.14 10.83
C GLY A 115 24.39 1.53 11.10
N LEU A 116 25.66 1.71 10.74
CA LEU A 116 26.40 2.97 10.87
C LEU A 116 26.00 4.01 9.79
N GLN A 117 24.81 3.90 9.19
CA GLN A 117 24.35 4.86 8.21
C GLN A 117 23.75 6.08 8.91
N LEU A 118 24.34 7.24 8.65
CA LEU A 118 23.79 8.53 9.06
C LEU A 118 22.95 9.08 7.91
N GLY A 119 21.66 9.28 8.13
CA GLY A 119 20.81 9.95 7.14
C GLY A 119 19.34 9.56 7.19
N GLY A 120 18.53 10.38 6.54
CA GLY A 120 17.12 10.14 6.25
C GLY A 120 16.93 9.94 4.75
N GLN A 121 16.16 8.93 4.37
CA GLN A 121 15.81 8.66 2.98
C GLN A 121 14.34 8.30 2.88
N ALA A 122 13.67 8.89 1.88
CA ALA A 122 12.37 8.44 1.46
C ALA A 122 12.51 7.48 0.26
N VAL A 123 11.86 6.33 0.33
CA VAL A 123 11.85 5.32 -0.73
C VAL A 123 10.43 4.90 -1.04
N ASP A 124 10.13 4.75 -2.31
CA ASP A 124 8.89 4.07 -2.73
C ASP A 124 9.13 2.56 -2.68
N LEU A 125 8.17 1.84 -2.15
CA LEU A 125 8.26 0.40 -1.96
C LEU A 125 7.07 -0.30 -2.63
N VAL A 126 7.36 -1.35 -3.40
CA VAL A 126 6.35 -2.30 -3.87
C VAL A 126 6.69 -3.68 -3.33
N MET A 127 5.71 -4.33 -2.72
CA MET A 127 5.79 -5.71 -2.27
C MET A 127 4.84 -6.56 -3.10
N ILE A 128 5.32 -7.68 -3.59
CA ILE A 128 4.53 -8.64 -4.36
C ILE A 128 4.51 -9.95 -3.62
N VAL A 129 3.32 -10.39 -3.24
CA VAL A 129 3.08 -11.70 -2.67
C VAL A 129 2.91 -12.69 -3.80
N THR A 130 3.75 -13.75 -3.82
CA THR A 130 3.91 -14.64 -4.97
C THR A 130 3.08 -15.92 -4.85
N ASN A 131 2.73 -16.31 -3.63
CA ASN A 131 2.08 -17.59 -3.37
C ASN A 131 1.00 -17.49 -2.30
N GLU A 132 0.28 -18.59 -2.10
CA GLU A 132 -0.84 -18.67 -1.17
C GLU A 132 -0.40 -18.50 0.29
N ASN A 133 0.76 -19.04 0.68
CA ASN A 133 1.26 -18.89 2.05
C ASN A 133 1.52 -17.41 2.38
N GLY A 134 2.19 -16.69 1.49
CA GLY A 134 2.41 -15.25 1.66
C GLY A 134 1.10 -14.48 1.72
N MET A 135 0.08 -14.88 0.96
CA MET A 135 -1.26 -14.30 1.04
C MET A 135 -1.90 -14.55 2.42
N GLN A 136 -1.81 -15.76 2.95
CA GLN A 136 -2.34 -16.08 4.29
C GLN A 136 -1.65 -15.24 5.39
N HIS A 137 -0.33 -15.03 5.28
CA HIS A 137 0.38 -14.13 6.19
C HIS A 137 -0.13 -12.69 6.08
N LEU A 138 -0.34 -12.19 4.87
CA LEU A 138 -0.91 -10.85 4.68
C LEU A 138 -2.32 -10.76 5.27
N LEU A 139 -3.16 -11.76 5.07
CA LEU A 139 -4.52 -11.82 5.61
C LEU A 139 -4.57 -11.84 7.15
N SER A 140 -3.48 -12.20 7.83
CA SER A 140 -3.43 -12.23 9.30
C SER A 140 -3.48 -10.84 9.97
N SER A 141 -3.55 -9.77 9.21
CA SER A 141 -3.59 -8.36 9.65
C SER A 141 -2.32 -7.84 10.34
N LYS A 142 -1.38 -8.71 10.65
CA LYS A 142 -0.06 -8.38 11.19
C LYS A 142 0.90 -9.54 10.94
N PHE A 143 1.99 -9.29 10.27
CA PHE A 143 3.05 -10.28 10.06
C PHE A 143 4.42 -9.62 9.95
N LYS A 144 5.48 -10.39 10.23
CA LYS A 144 6.86 -9.95 10.21
C LYS A 144 7.58 -10.56 9.02
N LEU A 145 8.11 -9.71 8.16
CA LEU A 145 8.93 -10.13 7.01
C LEU A 145 10.23 -10.79 7.47
N GLY A 146 10.58 -11.90 6.86
CA GLY A 146 11.75 -12.70 7.20
C GLY A 146 11.59 -13.63 8.40
N ALA A 147 10.47 -13.51 9.17
CA ALA A 147 10.17 -14.40 10.27
C ALA A 147 8.88 -15.19 10.02
N ASP A 148 7.77 -14.48 9.76
CA ASP A 148 6.48 -15.10 9.49
C ASP A 148 6.34 -15.43 7.99
N ALA A 149 6.74 -14.48 7.13
CA ALA A 149 6.76 -14.65 5.68
C ALA A 149 8.17 -14.46 5.13
N SER A 150 8.64 -15.37 4.30
CA SER A 150 9.95 -15.24 3.65
C SER A 150 9.91 -14.08 2.67
N ALA A 151 10.89 -13.18 2.78
CA ALA A 151 11.00 -12.00 1.93
C ALA A 151 12.36 -11.94 1.25
N ALA A 152 12.38 -11.59 -0.02
CA ALA A 152 13.58 -11.39 -0.79
C ALA A 152 13.50 -10.13 -1.66
N ALA A 153 14.67 -9.55 -1.95
CA ALA A 153 14.78 -8.54 -2.98
C ALA A 153 14.37 -9.15 -4.33
N GLY A 154 13.35 -8.54 -4.97
CA GLY A 154 12.84 -9.04 -6.24
C GLY A 154 13.87 -8.93 -7.37
N PRO A 155 13.83 -9.82 -8.36
CA PRO A 155 14.61 -9.69 -9.56
C PRO A 155 14.21 -8.43 -10.32
N VAL A 156 15.15 -7.72 -10.93
CA VAL A 156 14.90 -6.53 -11.73
C VAL A 156 15.19 -6.83 -13.20
N GLY A 157 14.41 -6.20 -14.10
CA GLY A 157 14.56 -6.41 -15.54
C GLY A 157 13.45 -7.30 -16.12
N ARG A 158 13.08 -7.04 -17.36
CA ARG A 158 12.01 -7.75 -18.08
C ARG A 158 12.33 -9.22 -18.34
N ASP A 159 13.61 -9.51 -18.49
CA ASP A 159 14.15 -10.84 -18.75
C ASP A 159 15.01 -11.36 -17.60
N ALA A 160 14.61 -11.10 -16.35
CA ALA A 160 15.29 -11.68 -15.20
C ALA A 160 15.21 -13.21 -15.32
N GLY A 161 16.27 -13.76 -15.90
CA GLY A 161 16.32 -15.14 -16.38
C GLY A 161 16.31 -16.19 -15.28
N ALA A 162 16.40 -17.44 -15.70
CA ALA A 162 16.26 -18.66 -14.89
C ALA A 162 17.18 -18.81 -13.66
N ASP A 163 18.19 -17.97 -13.51
CA ASP A 163 19.14 -18.03 -12.38
C ASP A 163 18.57 -17.48 -11.04
N THR A 164 17.28 -17.15 -11.01
CA THR A 164 16.64 -16.55 -9.82
C THR A 164 15.66 -17.49 -9.10
N ASP A 165 15.73 -18.78 -9.34
CA ASP A 165 14.79 -19.77 -8.77
C ASP A 165 14.61 -19.66 -7.25
N TRP A 166 15.67 -19.36 -6.50
CA TRP A 166 15.57 -19.23 -5.05
C TRP A 166 14.84 -17.93 -4.62
N LYS A 167 15.00 -16.85 -5.38
CA LYS A 167 14.29 -15.59 -5.12
C LYS A 167 12.80 -15.72 -5.45
N MET A 168 12.48 -16.47 -6.50
CA MET A 168 11.11 -16.75 -6.90
C MET A 168 10.37 -17.67 -5.91
N ARG A 169 11.08 -18.33 -5.01
CA ARG A 169 10.48 -19.14 -3.93
C ARG A 169 10.11 -18.32 -2.71
N ALA A 170 10.58 -17.06 -2.61
CA ALA A 170 10.20 -16.18 -1.52
C ALA A 170 8.69 -15.89 -1.60
N GLU A 171 8.03 -15.84 -0.46
CA GLU A 171 6.61 -15.54 -0.35
C GLU A 171 6.30 -14.08 -0.69
N VAL A 172 7.27 -13.19 -0.41
CA VAL A 172 7.18 -11.76 -0.69
C VAL A 172 8.42 -11.29 -1.42
N LEU A 173 8.22 -10.71 -2.60
CA LEU A 173 9.26 -10.02 -3.35
C LEU A 173 9.16 -8.52 -3.12
N THR A 174 10.29 -7.87 -2.89
CA THR A 174 10.34 -6.45 -2.55
C THR A 174 11.11 -5.67 -3.59
N TYR A 175 10.54 -4.54 -4.00
CA TYR A 175 11.11 -3.61 -4.97
C TYR A 175 11.08 -2.22 -4.39
N SER A 176 12.18 -1.49 -4.46
CA SER A 176 12.22 -0.11 -3.99
C SER A 176 12.78 0.84 -5.04
N ARG A 177 12.32 2.07 -4.97
CA ARG A 177 12.85 3.19 -5.74
C ARG A 177 13.26 4.32 -4.80
N ALA A 178 14.52 4.72 -4.89
CA ALA A 178 15.05 5.87 -4.19
C ALA A 178 15.73 6.80 -5.17
N ARG A 179 15.30 8.07 -5.26
CA ARG A 179 15.89 9.09 -6.18
C ARG A 179 16.02 8.60 -7.63
N GLY A 180 15.01 7.87 -8.13
CA GLY A 180 15.02 7.33 -9.50
C GLY A 180 15.87 6.07 -9.71
N ILE A 181 16.52 5.55 -8.68
CA ILE A 181 17.28 4.29 -8.73
C ILE A 181 16.42 3.17 -8.16
N PHE A 182 16.28 2.10 -8.92
CA PHE A 182 15.60 0.88 -8.52
C PHE A 182 16.59 -0.12 -7.94
N ALA A 183 16.20 -0.76 -6.85
CA ALA A 183 16.92 -1.87 -6.27
C ALA A 183 15.92 -2.79 -5.56
N GLY A 184 16.24 -4.08 -5.50
CA GLY A 184 15.65 -4.94 -4.50
C GLY A 184 16.09 -4.48 -3.11
N ILE A 185 15.18 -4.47 -2.15
CA ILE A 185 15.46 -4.05 -0.79
C ILE A 185 15.18 -5.21 0.17
N ASP A 186 16.07 -5.42 1.11
CA ASP A 186 15.82 -6.32 2.22
C ASP A 186 14.98 -5.61 3.29
N LEU A 187 13.84 -6.20 3.62
CA LEU A 187 12.90 -5.73 4.64
C LEU A 187 12.78 -6.72 5.80
N ASN A 188 13.70 -7.66 5.92
CA ASN A 188 13.69 -8.61 7.02
C ASN A 188 13.63 -7.90 8.37
N GLY A 189 12.73 -8.37 9.23
CA GLY A 189 12.46 -7.76 10.53
C GLY A 189 11.41 -6.65 10.50
N SER A 190 10.98 -6.20 9.33
CA SER A 190 9.87 -5.24 9.22
C SER A 190 8.54 -5.92 9.50
N VAL A 191 7.64 -5.19 10.15
CA VAL A 191 6.28 -5.62 10.48
C VAL A 191 5.29 -4.89 9.59
N VAL A 192 4.45 -5.63 8.91
CA VAL A 192 3.32 -5.12 8.14
C VAL A 192 2.05 -5.30 8.97
N THR A 193 1.25 -4.25 9.07
CA THR A 193 -0.01 -4.25 9.82
C THR A 193 -1.12 -3.57 9.05
N GLN A 194 -2.37 -3.99 9.29
CA GLN A 194 -3.53 -3.22 8.84
C GLN A 194 -3.53 -1.83 9.49
N ASP A 195 -3.67 -0.79 8.71
CA ASP A 195 -3.96 0.55 9.21
C ASP A 195 -5.46 0.68 9.48
N LYS A 196 -5.81 0.50 10.78
CA LYS A 196 -7.22 0.46 11.19
C LYS A 196 -7.90 1.83 11.08
N ASP A 197 -7.15 2.90 11.30
CA ASP A 197 -7.70 4.26 11.28
C ASP A 197 -7.95 4.69 9.83
N GLU A 198 -7.00 4.43 8.94
CA GLU A 198 -7.21 4.66 7.52
C GLU A 198 -8.27 3.75 6.90
N THR A 199 -8.42 2.53 7.42
CA THR A 199 -9.53 1.65 7.03
C THR A 199 -10.88 2.27 7.38
N ARG A 200 -11.02 2.86 8.59
CA ARG A 200 -12.26 3.56 8.99
C ARG A 200 -12.53 4.77 8.12
N ILE A 201 -11.50 5.54 7.81
CA ILE A 201 -11.62 6.73 6.96
C ILE A 201 -12.07 6.32 5.55
N LEU A 202 -11.39 5.35 4.92
CA LEU A 202 -11.67 4.93 3.55
C LEU A 202 -13.06 4.29 3.41
N TYR A 203 -13.48 3.47 4.37
CA TYR A 203 -14.71 2.67 4.28
C TYR A 203 -15.86 3.15 5.17
N GLY A 204 -15.64 4.15 6.01
CA GLY A 204 -16.62 4.65 6.99
C GLY A 204 -16.76 3.75 8.23
N SER A 205 -16.06 2.62 8.28
CA SER A 205 -16.09 1.67 9.40
C SER A 205 -14.84 0.80 9.42
N LEU A 206 -14.53 0.21 10.59
CA LEU A 206 -13.46 -0.76 10.68
C LEU A 206 -13.92 -2.11 10.09
N ILE A 207 -13.39 -2.45 8.92
CA ILE A 207 -13.63 -3.73 8.25
C ILE A 207 -12.43 -4.64 8.52
N PRO A 208 -12.65 -5.93 8.85
CA PRO A 208 -11.57 -6.89 8.99
C PRO A 208 -10.73 -6.99 7.73
N PHE A 209 -9.42 -7.04 7.89
CA PHE A 209 -8.47 -7.08 6.77
C PHE A 209 -8.75 -8.21 5.77
N PRO A 210 -9.03 -9.47 6.25
CA PRO A 210 -9.40 -10.56 5.35
C PRO A 210 -10.66 -10.29 4.53
N ASP A 211 -11.64 -9.58 5.08
CA ASP A 211 -12.88 -9.30 4.36
C ASP A 211 -12.67 -8.33 3.20
N ILE A 212 -11.76 -7.36 3.39
CA ILE A 212 -11.38 -6.44 2.30
C ILE A 212 -10.62 -7.21 1.22
N LEU A 213 -9.57 -7.94 1.59
CA LEU A 213 -8.65 -8.58 0.65
C LEU A 213 -9.24 -9.82 -0.04
N ASN A 214 -10.22 -10.48 0.55
CA ASN A 214 -10.97 -11.57 -0.09
C ASN A 214 -12.11 -11.09 -1.00
N GLY A 215 -12.27 -9.78 -1.18
CA GLY A 215 -13.24 -9.22 -2.13
C GLY A 215 -14.67 -9.13 -1.61
N LYS A 216 -14.89 -9.19 -0.28
CA LYS A 216 -16.23 -9.00 0.32
C LYS A 216 -16.65 -7.53 0.39
N VAL A 217 -15.73 -6.61 0.03
CA VAL A 217 -15.95 -5.16 0.08
C VAL A 217 -15.85 -4.58 -1.33
N HIS A 218 -16.77 -3.70 -1.68
CA HIS A 218 -16.70 -2.98 -2.94
C HIS A 218 -15.65 -1.86 -2.88
N PRO A 219 -14.80 -1.72 -3.91
CA PRO A 219 -13.86 -0.62 -4.00
C PRO A 219 -14.60 0.73 -3.99
N LYS A 220 -14.01 1.71 -3.33
CA LYS A 220 -14.45 3.11 -3.41
C LYS A 220 -13.95 3.74 -4.72
N GLU A 221 -14.61 4.77 -5.20
CA GLU A 221 -14.22 5.49 -6.43
C GLU A 221 -12.77 6.00 -6.36
N ALA A 222 -12.35 6.54 -5.22
CA ALA A 222 -10.98 6.97 -4.96
C ALA A 222 -9.92 5.86 -5.15
N SER A 223 -10.33 4.58 -5.14
CA SER A 223 -9.45 3.44 -5.35
C SER A 223 -9.15 3.15 -6.82
N GLU A 224 -9.93 3.73 -7.73
CA GLU A 224 -9.88 3.37 -9.17
C GLU A 224 -8.51 3.64 -9.81
N PRO A 225 -7.80 4.75 -9.54
CA PRO A 225 -6.46 4.98 -10.11
C PRO A 225 -5.49 3.86 -9.76
N PHE A 226 -5.48 3.41 -8.49
CA PHE A 226 -4.63 2.33 -8.03
C PHE A 226 -5.00 0.97 -8.65
N LEU A 227 -6.28 0.60 -8.60
CA LEU A 227 -6.76 -0.67 -9.14
C LEU A 227 -6.62 -0.74 -10.67
N SER A 228 -6.81 0.39 -11.38
CA SER A 228 -6.57 0.48 -12.80
C SER A 228 -5.11 0.23 -13.15
N ALA A 229 -4.17 0.81 -12.40
CA ALA A 229 -2.74 0.54 -12.56
C ALA A 229 -2.40 -0.95 -12.32
N ILE A 230 -2.94 -1.54 -11.25
CA ILE A 230 -2.76 -2.97 -10.94
C ILE A 230 -3.29 -3.84 -12.09
N ARG A 231 -4.51 -3.61 -12.56
CA ARG A 231 -5.12 -4.37 -13.66
C ARG A 231 -4.32 -4.26 -14.95
N ARG A 232 -3.84 -3.06 -15.29
CA ARG A 232 -3.04 -2.80 -16.48
C ARG A 232 -1.80 -3.70 -16.51
N TYR A 233 -1.01 -3.68 -15.45
CA TYR A 233 0.27 -4.39 -15.46
C TYR A 233 0.12 -5.89 -15.21
N SER A 234 -0.86 -6.32 -14.46
CA SER A 234 -1.16 -7.75 -14.30
C SER A 234 -1.86 -8.36 -15.52
N GLY A 235 -2.58 -7.56 -16.32
CA GLY A 235 -3.23 -7.97 -17.57
C GLY A 235 -2.26 -8.03 -18.74
N GLN A 236 -1.39 -7.04 -18.91
CA GLN A 236 -0.34 -7.04 -19.94
C GLN A 236 0.61 -8.23 -19.77
N ALA A 237 0.91 -8.63 -18.52
CA ALA A 237 1.68 -9.82 -18.27
C ALA A 237 1.00 -11.11 -18.77
N ARG A 238 -0.32 -11.21 -18.73
CA ARG A 238 -1.06 -12.34 -19.31
C ARG A 238 -0.89 -12.40 -20.83
N GLU A 239 -1.08 -11.29 -21.51
CA GLU A 239 -1.00 -11.21 -22.96
C GLU A 239 0.40 -11.59 -23.48
N HIS A 240 1.47 -11.12 -22.83
CA HIS A 240 2.83 -11.51 -23.17
C HIS A 240 3.17 -12.96 -22.84
N SER A 241 2.61 -13.51 -21.77
CA SER A 241 2.80 -14.93 -21.39
C SER A 241 2.11 -15.89 -22.36
N GLU A 242 0.94 -15.51 -22.88
CA GLU A 242 0.19 -16.32 -23.85
C GLU A 242 0.78 -16.26 -25.25
N LEU A 243 1.47 -15.16 -25.60
CA LEU A 243 2.10 -14.97 -26.91
C LEU A 243 3.51 -15.59 -27.03
N LYS A 244 4.14 -15.99 -25.93
CA LYS A 244 5.45 -16.64 -25.96
C LYS A 244 5.26 -18.14 -26.32
N PRO A 245 5.73 -18.61 -27.49
CA PRO A 245 5.63 -20.02 -27.85
C PRO A 245 6.33 -20.87 -26.78
N ALA A 246 5.74 -22.00 -26.44
CA ALA A 246 6.41 -22.98 -25.61
C ALA A 246 7.80 -23.29 -26.20
N PRO A 247 8.86 -23.45 -25.38
CA PRO A 247 10.17 -23.80 -25.88
C PRO A 247 10.04 -25.08 -26.71
N GLY A 248 10.41 -24.96 -28.00
CA GLY A 248 10.13 -25.97 -29.00
C GLY A 248 10.64 -27.35 -28.58
N THR A 249 9.79 -28.32 -28.76
CA THR A 249 10.14 -29.73 -28.93
C THR A 249 10.81 -29.92 -30.31
N ASP A 250 11.97 -29.32 -30.49
CA ASP A 250 12.88 -29.64 -31.58
C ASP A 250 13.98 -30.56 -31.08
N ALA A 251 13.66 -31.84 -30.98
CA ALA A 251 14.67 -32.88 -30.98
C ALA A 251 14.03 -34.25 -31.16
N ALA A 252 13.64 -34.57 -32.40
CA ALA A 252 13.68 -35.98 -32.82
C ALA A 252 13.43 -36.06 -34.34
N SER A 253 14.46 -35.85 -35.11
CA SER A 253 14.61 -36.54 -36.40
C SER A 253 16.01 -36.32 -36.96
N ARG A 254 16.96 -37.15 -36.52
CA ARG A 254 17.95 -37.79 -37.44
C ARG A 254 18.80 -38.79 -36.66
#